data_5091bd8c062e4c16dab5fba054b57753
#
_entry.id   5091bd8c062e4c16dab5fba054b57753
#
_cell.length_a   1.000
_cell.length_b   1.000
_cell.length_c   1.000
_cell.angle_alpha   90.00
_cell.angle_beta   90.00
_cell.angle_gamma   90.00
#
_symmetry.space_group_name_H-M   'P 1'
#
loop_
_entity.id
_entity.type
_entity.pdbx_description
1 polymer ?
#
loop_
_entity_poly.entity_id
_entity_poly.type
_entity_poly.pdbx_seq_one_letter_code
_entity_poly.pdbx_strand_id
1 'polypeptide(L)'
;MSKKPVLLCIMDGFGKNPDTYGNAIAAAKKPNLDRIFAENPMTYIGASGLDVGLPDGQMGNSEVGHTNIGAGRVVYQELVRITKAIEDGSFFKNPALVDAMENCKKNNSALHLAGLLSNGGVHSHNTHLYALLKMAKDFGIEKVFVHCLMDGRDVSTTSGKGFIEELEQKMKEIGVGKIATVEGRYYAMDRERKFDRVEKTYRAMTSLDAPKFDDAAAMMEKSYADGVTDEFIVPCVSKDAEPVKDGDSIVFFNFRPDRAREITRAFVDPDFDGFKREKEPKVFYICMTQYEAEMPNVEVAFKPERIDMPLGEVFSKAGLRQLRIAEFTKYAHVTFFFNGGEETVYEGEDRILIDSPDVATYDLKPEMSAYEVTDTLVNKINEDIYDAIILNFANCDMVGHTGVFDAAVKAVEAVDACVGRLVDLVASKGGVTLITADHGNADRMIGDDGKPFTPHTTNPVPFVVVGYPCKLREGGKLGDIAPTMLEIMHLPQPEQMTGKSLIVK
;
A
#
# COMPACT_ATOMS: atom_id res chain seq x y z
N MET A 1 37.88 -7.39 19.59
CA MET A 1 38.08 -7.32 18.13
C MET A 1 37.20 -6.19 17.63
N SER A 2 37.72 -5.39 16.68
CA SER A 2 36.92 -4.33 16.04
C SER A 2 35.72 -4.97 15.33
N LYS A 3 34.55 -4.32 15.42
CA LYS A 3 33.34 -4.75 14.70
C LYS A 3 33.54 -4.53 13.20
N LYS A 4 32.98 -5.42 12.40
CA LYS A 4 32.92 -5.31 10.93
C LYS A 4 31.47 -5.03 10.56
N PRO A 5 31.05 -3.75 10.56
CA PRO A 5 29.64 -3.43 10.39
C PRO A 5 29.15 -3.75 8.98
N VAL A 6 27.89 -4.15 8.88
CA VAL A 6 27.18 -4.20 7.60
C VAL A 6 26.24 -2.99 7.55
N LEU A 7 26.52 -2.08 6.62
CA LEU A 7 25.72 -0.86 6.39
C LEU A 7 24.76 -1.08 5.21
N LEU A 8 23.49 -0.92 5.45
CA LEU A 8 22.49 -0.73 4.40
C LEU A 8 22.24 0.77 4.23
N CYS A 9 22.66 1.32 3.10
CA CYS A 9 22.50 2.72 2.72
C CYS A 9 21.39 2.83 1.67
N ILE A 10 20.27 3.46 2.03
CA ILE A 10 19.13 3.70 1.17
C ILE A 10 19.17 5.15 0.69
N MET A 11 19.35 5.34 -0.61
CA MET A 11 19.31 6.65 -1.27
C MET A 11 17.87 6.89 -1.77
N ASP A 12 17.02 7.42 -0.90
CA ASP A 12 15.59 7.58 -1.16
C ASP A 12 15.33 8.34 -2.47
N GLY A 13 14.50 7.79 -3.36
CA GLY A 13 14.17 8.40 -4.63
C GLY A 13 15.24 8.29 -5.73
N PHE A 14 16.27 7.43 -5.55
CA PHE A 14 17.36 7.27 -6.53
C PHE A 14 17.04 6.13 -7.54
N GLY A 15 16.20 6.43 -8.54
CA GLY A 15 15.81 5.49 -9.59
C GLY A 15 16.85 5.35 -10.72
N LYS A 16 16.65 4.33 -11.57
CA LYS A 16 17.43 4.11 -12.79
C LYS A 16 16.58 4.43 -14.02
N ASN A 17 16.89 5.54 -14.67
CA ASN A 17 16.29 5.91 -15.96
C ASN A 17 17.37 5.89 -17.04
N PRO A 18 17.14 5.23 -18.18
CA PRO A 18 18.06 5.28 -19.32
C PRO A 18 18.12 6.66 -20.00
N ASP A 19 17.03 7.44 -19.87
CA ASP A 19 16.98 8.78 -20.45
C ASP A 19 17.76 9.78 -19.59
N THR A 20 18.50 10.65 -20.29
CA THR A 20 19.28 11.72 -19.63
C THR A 20 18.51 13.03 -19.55
N TYR A 21 17.48 13.22 -20.39
CA TYR A 21 16.66 14.42 -20.37
C TYR A 21 15.80 14.48 -19.12
N GLY A 22 15.89 15.57 -18.38
CA GLY A 22 15.17 15.73 -17.14
C GLY A 22 15.56 14.76 -16.01
N ASN A 23 16.71 14.10 -16.12
CA ASN A 23 17.25 13.16 -15.15
C ASN A 23 18.33 13.83 -14.31
N ALA A 24 18.00 14.23 -13.07
CA ALA A 24 18.91 14.89 -12.17
C ALA A 24 20.09 14.00 -11.76
N ILE A 25 19.86 12.69 -11.66
CA ILE A 25 20.89 11.69 -11.32
C ILE A 25 21.93 11.61 -12.46
N ALA A 26 21.48 11.63 -13.70
CA ALA A 26 22.38 11.61 -14.87
C ALA A 26 23.16 12.92 -15.01
N ALA A 27 22.57 14.06 -14.67
CA ALA A 27 23.19 15.38 -14.76
C ALA A 27 24.17 15.68 -13.62
N ALA A 28 24.03 15.04 -12.48
CA ALA A 28 24.84 15.29 -11.27
C ALA A 28 26.29 14.81 -11.43
N LYS A 29 27.23 15.57 -10.84
CA LYS A 29 28.60 15.14 -10.66
C LYS A 29 28.70 14.23 -9.44
N LYS A 30 28.82 12.94 -9.69
CA LYS A 30 28.79 11.90 -8.66
C LYS A 30 29.99 10.95 -8.73
N PRO A 31 31.23 11.45 -8.62
CA PRO A 31 32.42 10.65 -8.85
C PRO A 31 32.57 9.46 -7.90
N ASN A 32 32.04 9.55 -6.67
CA ASN A 32 32.09 8.44 -5.72
C ASN A 32 31.13 7.33 -6.13
N LEU A 33 29.87 7.65 -6.43
CA LEU A 33 28.88 6.66 -6.90
C LEU A 33 29.30 6.06 -8.24
N ASP A 34 29.83 6.87 -9.18
CA ASP A 34 30.33 6.37 -10.46
C ASP A 34 31.46 5.34 -10.26
N ARG A 35 32.43 5.63 -9.38
CA ARG A 35 33.50 4.70 -8.98
C ARG A 35 32.93 3.45 -8.32
N ILE A 36 32.07 3.60 -7.32
CA ILE A 36 31.49 2.49 -6.55
C ILE A 36 30.71 1.55 -7.47
N PHE A 37 29.89 2.09 -8.38
CA PHE A 37 29.09 1.30 -9.30
C PHE A 37 29.93 0.59 -10.36
N ALA A 38 31.05 1.17 -10.78
CA ALA A 38 31.97 0.56 -11.74
C ALA A 38 32.84 -0.56 -11.15
N GLU A 39 33.22 -0.45 -9.89
CA GLU A 39 34.22 -1.34 -9.27
C GLU A 39 33.61 -2.49 -8.46
N ASN A 40 32.30 -2.49 -8.20
CA ASN A 40 31.68 -3.46 -7.30
C ASN A 40 30.53 -4.24 -7.97
N PRO A 41 30.18 -5.42 -7.43
CA PRO A 41 28.99 -6.16 -7.86
C PRO A 41 27.73 -5.30 -7.78
N MET A 42 27.03 -5.18 -8.91
CA MET A 42 25.84 -4.33 -9.04
C MET A 42 24.76 -5.02 -9.86
N THR A 43 23.52 -4.79 -9.50
CA THR A 43 22.32 -5.14 -10.27
C THR A 43 21.25 -4.07 -10.09
N TYR A 44 20.17 -4.15 -10.88
CA TYR A 44 18.96 -3.34 -10.68
C TYR A 44 17.83 -4.23 -10.20
N ILE A 45 17.03 -3.72 -9.26
CA ILE A 45 15.94 -4.46 -8.62
C ILE A 45 14.62 -3.70 -8.74
N GLY A 46 13.50 -4.44 -8.79
CA GLY A 46 12.16 -3.89 -8.88
C GLY A 46 11.74 -3.19 -7.58
N ALA A 47 11.22 -1.96 -7.73
CA ALA A 47 10.79 -1.09 -6.63
C ALA A 47 9.39 -0.49 -6.87
N SER A 48 8.59 -1.08 -7.77
CA SER A 48 7.25 -0.59 -8.12
C SER A 48 6.32 -1.76 -8.47
N GLY A 49 5.04 -1.48 -8.58
CA GLY A 49 4.03 -2.46 -9.00
C GLY A 49 4.07 -3.74 -8.17
N LEU A 50 3.87 -4.87 -8.83
CA LEU A 50 3.79 -6.18 -8.17
C LEU A 50 5.07 -6.60 -7.43
N ASP A 51 6.22 -6.03 -7.77
CA ASP A 51 7.50 -6.32 -7.10
C ASP A 51 7.55 -5.83 -5.66
N VAL A 52 6.68 -4.88 -5.32
CA VAL A 52 6.55 -4.33 -3.96
C VAL A 52 5.13 -4.48 -3.38
N GLY A 53 4.28 -5.26 -4.04
CA GLY A 53 2.93 -5.57 -3.56
C GLY A 53 1.89 -4.50 -3.90
N LEU A 54 2.19 -3.60 -4.83
CA LEU A 54 1.28 -2.62 -5.41
C LEU A 54 0.65 -3.14 -6.71
N PRO A 55 -0.47 -2.56 -7.18
CA PRO A 55 -0.99 -2.84 -8.51
C PRO A 55 0.06 -2.66 -9.61
N ASP A 56 -0.08 -3.42 -10.70
CA ASP A 56 0.83 -3.32 -11.85
C ASP A 56 0.88 -1.89 -12.40
N GLY A 57 2.08 -1.41 -12.72
CA GLY A 57 2.30 -0.05 -13.21
C GLY A 57 2.19 1.05 -12.14
N GLN A 58 1.86 0.76 -10.89
CA GLN A 58 1.84 1.75 -9.83
C GLN A 58 3.26 2.01 -9.30
N MET A 59 3.64 3.29 -9.22
CA MET A 59 4.92 3.71 -8.66
C MET A 59 5.05 3.31 -7.17
N GLY A 60 6.26 2.92 -6.77
CA GLY A 60 6.59 2.69 -5.36
C GLY A 60 6.56 3.97 -4.53
N ASN A 61 6.70 3.81 -3.23
CA ASN A 61 6.86 4.90 -2.27
C ASN A 61 7.69 4.43 -1.08
N SER A 62 8.13 5.39 -0.25
CA SER A 62 9.04 5.10 0.85
C SER A 62 8.44 4.17 1.91
N GLU A 63 7.15 4.29 2.21
CA GLU A 63 6.46 3.42 3.19
C GLU A 63 6.50 1.96 2.72
N VAL A 64 6.03 1.71 1.50
CA VAL A 64 6.00 0.38 0.89
C VAL A 64 7.42 -0.16 0.68
N GLY A 65 8.35 0.68 0.19
CA GLY A 65 9.74 0.29 -0.07
C GLY A 65 10.44 -0.19 1.20
N HIS A 66 10.43 0.63 2.26
CA HIS A 66 11.07 0.27 3.53
C HIS A 66 10.41 -0.92 4.23
N THR A 67 9.06 -1.04 4.12
CA THR A 67 8.35 -2.21 4.63
C THR A 67 8.81 -3.49 3.93
N ASN A 68 8.91 -3.49 2.61
CA ASN A 68 9.38 -4.67 1.86
C ASN A 68 10.84 -5.03 2.19
N ILE A 69 11.72 -4.02 2.29
CA ILE A 69 13.14 -4.23 2.65
C ILE A 69 13.22 -4.86 4.04
N GLY A 70 12.55 -4.28 5.03
CA GLY A 70 12.59 -4.76 6.41
C GLY A 70 11.92 -6.12 6.61
N ALA A 71 10.83 -6.38 5.91
CA ALA A 71 10.10 -7.64 5.95
C ALA A 71 10.85 -8.81 5.26
N GLY A 72 11.78 -8.52 4.36
CA GLY A 72 12.46 -9.56 3.56
C GLY A 72 11.51 -10.33 2.65
N ARG A 73 10.41 -9.72 2.23
CA ARG A 73 9.40 -10.30 1.34
C ARG A 73 8.57 -9.21 0.68
N VAL A 74 7.81 -9.59 -0.36
CA VAL A 74 6.78 -8.71 -0.91
C VAL A 74 5.60 -8.65 0.06
N VAL A 75 5.27 -7.44 0.53
CA VAL A 75 4.11 -7.17 1.37
C VAL A 75 3.00 -6.61 0.48
N TYR A 76 1.98 -7.42 0.21
CA TYR A 76 0.91 -7.03 -0.70
C TYR A 76 -0.04 -6.04 -0.05
N GLN A 77 -0.33 -4.94 -0.76
CA GLN A 77 -1.42 -4.04 -0.42
C GLN A 77 -2.77 -4.74 -0.63
N GLU A 78 -3.81 -4.32 0.09
CA GLU A 78 -5.10 -5.05 0.17
C GLU A 78 -5.70 -5.34 -1.21
N LEU A 79 -5.67 -4.40 -2.16
CA LEU A 79 -6.15 -4.63 -3.53
C LEU A 79 -5.47 -5.84 -4.17
N VAL A 80 -4.14 -5.88 -4.14
CA VAL A 80 -3.34 -6.95 -4.76
C VAL A 80 -3.48 -8.25 -3.99
N ARG A 81 -3.51 -8.17 -2.65
CA ARG A 81 -3.69 -9.32 -1.75
C ARG A 81 -4.99 -10.06 -2.04
N ILE A 82 -6.12 -9.32 -2.13
CA ILE A 82 -7.43 -9.90 -2.43
C ILE A 82 -7.46 -10.44 -3.86
N THR A 83 -6.93 -9.70 -4.84
CA THR A 83 -6.86 -10.14 -6.23
C THR A 83 -6.07 -11.44 -6.37
N LYS A 84 -4.91 -11.56 -5.71
CA LYS A 84 -4.12 -12.80 -5.69
C LYS A 84 -4.86 -13.97 -5.04
N ALA A 85 -5.59 -13.71 -3.96
CA ALA A 85 -6.42 -14.73 -3.32
C ALA A 85 -7.54 -15.24 -4.24
N ILE A 86 -8.07 -14.37 -5.11
CA ILE A 86 -9.04 -14.78 -6.14
C ILE A 86 -8.36 -15.65 -7.22
N GLU A 87 -7.16 -15.23 -7.67
CA GLU A 87 -6.40 -15.93 -8.70
C GLU A 87 -5.94 -17.33 -8.26
N ASP A 88 -5.46 -17.49 -7.02
CA ASP A 88 -5.00 -18.77 -6.48
C ASP A 88 -6.14 -19.63 -5.88
N GLY A 89 -7.34 -19.08 -5.80
CA GLY A 89 -8.55 -19.76 -5.31
C GLY A 89 -8.70 -19.78 -3.79
N SER A 90 -7.78 -19.19 -3.02
CA SER A 90 -7.89 -19.12 -1.55
C SER A 90 -9.02 -18.19 -1.08
N PHE A 91 -9.40 -17.20 -1.89
CA PHE A 91 -10.57 -16.35 -1.67
C PHE A 91 -11.85 -17.17 -1.44
N PHE A 92 -12.07 -18.18 -2.28
CA PHE A 92 -13.26 -19.04 -2.22
C PHE A 92 -13.27 -20.03 -1.04
N LYS A 93 -12.17 -20.07 -0.29
CA LYS A 93 -11.99 -20.86 0.94
C LYS A 93 -11.83 -19.97 2.17
N ASN A 94 -11.95 -18.66 2.03
CA ASN A 94 -11.83 -17.72 3.14
C ASN A 94 -12.92 -18.03 4.19
N PRO A 95 -12.57 -18.31 5.45
CA PRO A 95 -13.53 -18.77 6.45
C PRO A 95 -14.71 -17.82 6.65
N ALA A 96 -14.46 -16.50 6.79
CA ALA A 96 -15.52 -15.53 7.01
C ALA A 96 -16.49 -15.43 5.82
N LEU A 97 -15.98 -15.50 4.58
CA LEU A 97 -16.82 -15.51 3.38
C LEU A 97 -17.61 -16.82 3.27
N VAL A 98 -17.00 -17.97 3.58
CA VAL A 98 -17.68 -19.28 3.63
C VAL A 98 -18.79 -19.24 4.68
N ASP A 99 -18.54 -18.72 5.87
CA ASP A 99 -19.52 -18.63 6.95
C ASP A 99 -20.72 -17.75 6.55
N ALA A 100 -20.48 -16.65 5.80
CA ALA A 100 -21.57 -15.83 5.26
C ALA A 100 -22.47 -16.61 4.29
N MET A 101 -21.87 -17.41 3.41
CA MET A 101 -22.61 -18.26 2.46
C MET A 101 -23.40 -19.37 3.18
N GLU A 102 -22.76 -20.04 4.15
CA GLU A 102 -23.41 -21.09 4.94
C GLU A 102 -24.54 -20.52 5.82
N ASN A 103 -24.39 -19.29 6.35
CA ASN A 103 -25.46 -18.60 7.06
C ASN A 103 -26.70 -18.42 6.17
N CYS A 104 -26.52 -17.94 4.94
CA CYS A 104 -27.62 -17.79 3.98
C CYS A 104 -28.31 -19.13 3.69
N LYS A 105 -27.56 -20.21 3.47
CA LYS A 105 -28.09 -21.54 3.25
C LYS A 105 -28.90 -22.07 4.43
N LYS A 106 -28.33 -21.98 5.62
CA LYS A 106 -28.91 -22.45 6.87
C LYS A 106 -30.24 -21.76 7.17
N ASN A 107 -30.30 -20.45 6.94
CA ASN A 107 -31.46 -19.64 7.27
C ASN A 107 -32.42 -19.45 6.09
N ASN A 108 -32.12 -20.00 4.88
CA ASN A 108 -32.81 -19.71 3.63
C ASN A 108 -33.00 -18.19 3.42
N SER A 109 -31.97 -17.43 3.74
CA SER A 109 -31.94 -15.97 3.76
C SER A 109 -31.18 -15.40 2.56
N ALA A 110 -31.16 -14.07 2.43
CA ALA A 110 -30.51 -13.39 1.32
C ALA A 110 -29.03 -13.07 1.62
N LEU A 111 -28.24 -13.00 0.56
CA LEU A 111 -26.92 -12.42 0.55
C LEU A 111 -26.97 -11.01 -0.04
N HIS A 112 -26.51 -10.02 0.70
CA HIS A 112 -26.38 -8.63 0.26
C HIS A 112 -24.90 -8.30 0.07
N LEU A 113 -24.54 -7.86 -1.15
CA LEU A 113 -23.19 -7.45 -1.51
C LEU A 113 -23.20 -5.92 -1.67
N ALA A 114 -22.54 -5.21 -0.79
CA ALA A 114 -22.53 -3.75 -0.79
C ALA A 114 -21.08 -3.20 -0.91
N GLY A 115 -20.89 -2.14 -1.68
CA GLY A 115 -19.60 -1.49 -1.84
C GLY A 115 -19.48 -0.63 -3.08
N LEU A 116 -18.35 0.03 -3.23
CA LEU A 116 -18.08 0.95 -4.33
C LEU A 116 -17.90 0.17 -5.64
N LEU A 117 -18.80 0.38 -6.60
CA LEU A 117 -18.76 -0.26 -7.91
C LEU A 117 -17.85 0.55 -8.85
N SER A 118 -16.58 0.20 -8.88
CA SER A 118 -15.55 0.91 -9.62
C SER A 118 -14.34 0.01 -9.87
N ASN A 119 -13.57 0.31 -10.90
CA ASN A 119 -12.25 -0.27 -11.18
C ASN A 119 -11.10 0.66 -10.75
N GLY A 120 -11.39 1.76 -10.04
CA GLY A 120 -10.39 2.73 -9.59
C GLY A 120 -9.39 2.17 -8.58
N GLY A 121 -9.73 1.09 -7.87
CA GLY A 121 -8.80 0.36 -6.99
C GLY A 121 -8.37 1.11 -5.73
N VAL A 122 -9.05 2.19 -5.35
CA VAL A 122 -8.74 2.98 -4.16
C VAL A 122 -9.48 2.46 -2.91
N HIS A 123 -10.75 2.14 -3.04
CA HIS A 123 -11.59 1.65 -1.93
C HIS A 123 -12.06 0.21 -2.15
N SER A 124 -12.24 -0.18 -3.40
CA SER A 124 -12.76 -1.46 -3.83
C SER A 124 -12.28 -1.77 -5.25
N HIS A 125 -12.62 -2.95 -5.75
CA HIS A 125 -12.47 -3.25 -7.17
C HIS A 125 -13.64 -4.14 -7.62
N ASN A 126 -14.24 -3.84 -8.78
CA ASN A 126 -15.41 -4.56 -9.31
C ASN A 126 -15.15 -6.07 -9.51
N THR A 127 -13.89 -6.48 -9.83
CA THR A 127 -13.54 -7.90 -9.94
C THR A 127 -13.71 -8.68 -8.63
N HIS A 128 -13.57 -8.01 -7.47
CA HIS A 128 -13.80 -8.64 -6.16
C HIS A 128 -15.31 -8.93 -5.96
N LEU A 129 -16.18 -8.01 -6.39
CA LEU A 129 -17.63 -8.24 -6.41
C LEU A 129 -17.99 -9.42 -7.31
N TYR A 130 -17.37 -9.52 -8.51
CA TYR A 130 -17.63 -10.64 -9.41
C TYR A 130 -17.20 -11.99 -8.82
N ALA A 131 -16.10 -12.01 -8.05
CA ALA A 131 -15.70 -13.21 -7.30
C ALA A 131 -16.70 -13.59 -6.21
N LEU A 132 -17.28 -12.61 -5.49
CA LEU A 132 -18.35 -12.86 -4.51
C LEU A 132 -19.62 -13.43 -5.17
N LEU A 133 -20.02 -12.88 -6.32
CA LEU A 133 -21.16 -13.40 -7.10
C LEU A 133 -20.90 -14.85 -7.55
N LYS A 134 -19.69 -15.14 -8.04
CA LYS A 134 -19.29 -16.50 -8.40
C LYS A 134 -19.36 -17.43 -7.18
N MET A 135 -18.83 -17.01 -6.05
CA MET A 135 -18.89 -17.78 -4.81
C MET A 135 -20.34 -18.07 -4.38
N ALA A 136 -21.21 -17.07 -4.41
CA ALA A 136 -22.63 -17.23 -4.10
C ALA A 136 -23.30 -18.27 -5.03
N LYS A 137 -22.99 -18.24 -6.33
CA LYS A 137 -23.46 -19.23 -7.29
C LYS A 137 -22.96 -20.63 -6.97
N ASP A 138 -21.68 -20.78 -6.68
CA ASP A 138 -21.06 -22.08 -6.38
C ASP A 138 -21.64 -22.68 -5.08
N PHE A 139 -22.05 -21.84 -4.12
CA PHE A 139 -22.77 -22.26 -2.90
C PHE A 139 -24.28 -22.51 -3.11
N GLY A 140 -24.82 -22.17 -4.28
CA GLY A 140 -26.25 -22.37 -4.60
C GLY A 140 -27.17 -21.34 -3.92
N ILE A 141 -26.70 -20.15 -3.64
CA ILE A 141 -27.50 -19.06 -3.07
C ILE A 141 -28.28 -18.39 -4.19
N GLU A 142 -29.61 -18.40 -4.09
CA GLU A 142 -30.49 -17.86 -5.13
C GLU A 142 -30.85 -16.39 -4.91
N LYS A 143 -30.92 -15.95 -3.64
CA LYS A 143 -31.28 -14.59 -3.27
C LYS A 143 -30.01 -13.76 -3.03
N VAL A 144 -29.49 -13.15 -4.08
CA VAL A 144 -28.32 -12.30 -4.02
C VAL A 144 -28.66 -10.89 -4.51
N PHE A 145 -28.46 -9.90 -3.67
CA PHE A 145 -28.75 -8.49 -3.93
C PHE A 145 -27.48 -7.65 -3.89
N VAL A 146 -27.26 -6.82 -4.91
CA VAL A 146 -26.10 -5.95 -5.00
C VAL A 146 -26.52 -4.49 -4.74
N HIS A 147 -25.85 -3.86 -3.80
CA HIS A 147 -25.99 -2.44 -3.45
C HIS A 147 -24.81 -1.68 -4.06
N CYS A 148 -25.08 -0.97 -5.17
CA CYS A 148 -24.07 -0.33 -5.98
C CYS A 148 -23.78 1.10 -5.48
N LEU A 149 -22.63 1.32 -4.87
CA LEU A 149 -22.17 2.67 -4.53
C LEU A 149 -21.38 3.20 -5.73
N MET A 150 -21.82 4.33 -6.28
CA MET A 150 -21.21 4.93 -7.48
C MET A 150 -20.06 5.86 -7.09
N ASP A 151 -18.98 5.82 -7.88
CA ASP A 151 -17.70 6.47 -7.56
C ASP A 151 -17.65 7.94 -8.00
N GLY A 152 -17.30 8.21 -9.23
CA GLY A 152 -17.17 9.56 -9.80
C GLY A 152 -16.07 10.43 -9.18
N ARG A 153 -15.18 9.85 -8.37
CA ARG A 153 -14.07 10.56 -7.70
C ARG A 153 -12.71 9.93 -8.02
N ASP A 154 -12.63 8.61 -7.91
CA ASP A 154 -11.41 7.85 -8.20
C ASP A 154 -11.36 7.40 -9.68
N VAL A 155 -12.47 7.56 -10.38
CA VAL A 155 -12.67 7.36 -11.82
C VAL A 155 -13.46 8.55 -12.40
N SER A 156 -13.72 8.54 -13.72
CA SER A 156 -14.53 9.58 -14.39
C SER A 156 -15.89 9.76 -13.70
N THR A 157 -16.35 11.00 -13.63
CA THR A 157 -17.58 11.40 -12.92
C THR A 157 -18.87 10.83 -13.49
N THR A 158 -18.82 10.23 -14.70
CA THR A 158 -19.97 9.65 -15.42
C THR A 158 -19.68 8.25 -15.95
N SER A 159 -18.70 7.54 -15.37
CA SER A 159 -18.36 6.16 -15.76
C SER A 159 -19.28 5.12 -15.15
N GLY A 160 -20.08 5.48 -14.17
CA GLY A 160 -20.92 4.57 -13.39
C GLY A 160 -21.94 3.81 -14.21
N LYS A 161 -22.54 4.42 -15.25
CA LYS A 161 -23.45 3.71 -16.17
C LYS A 161 -22.75 2.49 -16.78
N GLY A 162 -21.51 2.65 -17.27
CA GLY A 162 -20.76 1.54 -17.84
C GLY A 162 -20.47 0.43 -16.84
N PHE A 163 -20.20 0.76 -15.57
CA PHE A 163 -20.01 -0.23 -14.52
C PHE A 163 -21.32 -0.97 -14.17
N ILE A 164 -22.47 -0.29 -14.21
CA ILE A 164 -23.79 -0.94 -14.03
C ILE A 164 -24.05 -1.93 -15.18
N GLU A 165 -23.86 -1.52 -16.44
CA GLU A 165 -24.03 -2.39 -17.60
C GLU A 165 -23.08 -3.62 -17.56
N GLU A 166 -21.81 -3.40 -17.16
CA GLU A 166 -20.84 -4.49 -16.96
C GLU A 166 -21.30 -5.44 -15.85
N LEU A 167 -21.76 -4.92 -14.71
CA LEU A 167 -22.27 -5.73 -13.60
C LEU A 167 -23.48 -6.58 -14.02
N GLU A 168 -24.45 -6.00 -14.72
CA GLU A 168 -25.63 -6.74 -15.23
C GLU A 168 -25.20 -7.86 -16.17
N GLN A 169 -24.25 -7.59 -17.07
CA GLN A 169 -23.70 -8.62 -17.95
C GLN A 169 -23.01 -9.74 -17.14
N LYS A 170 -22.21 -9.39 -16.13
CA LYS A 170 -21.55 -10.37 -15.25
C LYS A 170 -22.54 -11.21 -14.44
N MET A 171 -23.55 -10.59 -13.87
CA MET A 171 -24.63 -11.33 -13.17
C MET A 171 -25.35 -12.32 -14.09
N LYS A 172 -25.61 -11.92 -15.34
CA LYS A 172 -26.20 -12.80 -16.35
C LYS A 172 -25.27 -13.96 -16.72
N GLU A 173 -23.97 -13.70 -16.91
CA GLU A 173 -22.95 -14.72 -17.21
C GLU A 173 -22.81 -15.75 -16.06
N ILE A 174 -22.76 -15.26 -14.83
CA ILE A 174 -22.63 -16.09 -13.62
C ILE A 174 -23.95 -16.81 -13.31
N GLY A 175 -25.08 -16.20 -13.63
CA GLY A 175 -26.43 -16.75 -13.42
C GLY A 175 -26.93 -16.53 -11.99
N VAL A 176 -26.55 -15.46 -11.31
CA VAL A 176 -27.03 -15.04 -9.98
C VAL A 176 -26.84 -13.56 -9.76
N GLY A 177 -27.67 -12.97 -8.93
CA GLY A 177 -27.58 -11.57 -8.50
C GLY A 177 -28.63 -10.67 -9.13
N LYS A 178 -29.01 -9.63 -8.40
CA LYS A 178 -29.88 -8.53 -8.85
C LYS A 178 -29.37 -7.23 -8.22
N ILE A 179 -29.39 -6.13 -8.97
CA ILE A 179 -29.14 -4.80 -8.40
C ILE A 179 -30.33 -4.44 -7.52
N ALA A 180 -30.06 -4.15 -6.24
CA ALA A 180 -31.06 -3.75 -5.26
C ALA A 180 -31.12 -2.23 -5.08
N THR A 181 -29.97 -1.59 -4.88
CA THR A 181 -29.88 -0.14 -4.75
C THR A 181 -28.77 0.43 -5.60
N VAL A 182 -28.92 1.68 -6.01
CA VAL A 182 -27.87 2.50 -6.66
C VAL A 182 -27.84 3.86 -5.99
N GLU A 183 -26.69 4.23 -5.46
CA GLU A 183 -26.45 5.51 -4.81
C GLU A 183 -25.02 6.01 -4.99
N GLY A 184 -24.80 7.31 -4.94
CA GLY A 184 -23.49 7.91 -4.97
C GLY A 184 -22.72 7.73 -3.64
N ARG A 185 -21.41 7.61 -3.73
CA ARG A 185 -20.53 7.50 -2.55
C ARG A 185 -20.65 8.65 -1.56
N TYR A 186 -21.15 9.80 -2.00
CA TYR A 186 -21.43 10.95 -1.15
C TYR A 186 -22.37 10.60 0.01
N TYR A 187 -23.31 9.68 -0.21
CA TYR A 187 -24.28 9.23 0.80
C TYR A 187 -23.75 8.06 1.61
N ALA A 188 -23.33 7.01 0.94
CA ALA A 188 -22.98 5.74 1.56
C ALA A 188 -21.60 5.70 2.20
N MET A 189 -20.69 6.56 1.76
CA MET A 189 -19.29 6.52 2.12
C MET A 189 -18.82 7.84 2.79
N ASP A 190 -19.65 8.39 3.66
CA ASP A 190 -19.26 9.52 4.51
C ASP A 190 -18.17 9.10 5.51
N ARG A 191 -17.37 10.04 5.98
CA ARG A 191 -16.36 9.87 7.03
C ARG A 191 -16.25 11.10 7.94
N GLU A 192 -17.20 11.99 7.83
CA GLU A 192 -17.23 13.28 8.52
C GLU A 192 -18.41 13.37 9.51
N ARG A 193 -19.02 12.20 9.82
CA ARG A 193 -20.19 12.06 10.71
C ARG A 193 -21.41 12.86 10.19
N LYS A 194 -21.57 12.92 8.86
CA LYS A 194 -22.77 13.46 8.22
C LYS A 194 -23.83 12.35 8.10
N PHE A 195 -24.35 11.96 9.25
CA PHE A 195 -25.24 10.81 9.35
C PHE A 195 -26.58 10.97 8.61
N ASP A 196 -27.00 12.19 8.29
CA ASP A 196 -28.14 12.46 7.40
C ASP A 196 -27.94 11.91 5.98
N ARG A 197 -26.68 11.73 5.54
CA ARG A 197 -26.34 11.08 4.28
C ARG A 197 -26.40 9.57 4.42
N VAL A 198 -25.74 9.02 5.43
CA VAL A 198 -25.66 7.57 5.70
C VAL A 198 -27.05 6.99 5.97
N GLU A 199 -27.93 7.73 6.65
CA GLU A 199 -29.32 7.33 6.92
C GLU A 199 -30.09 7.04 5.64
N LYS A 200 -29.91 7.82 4.58
CA LYS A 200 -30.61 7.58 3.30
C LYS A 200 -30.21 6.25 2.69
N THR A 201 -28.93 5.90 2.67
CA THR A 201 -28.46 4.60 2.22
C THR A 201 -29.00 3.48 3.11
N TYR A 202 -28.92 3.63 4.44
CA TYR A 202 -29.42 2.65 5.39
C TYR A 202 -30.91 2.36 5.17
N ARG A 203 -31.74 3.42 5.00
CA ARG A 203 -33.18 3.29 4.75
C ARG A 203 -33.47 2.66 3.39
N ALA A 204 -32.70 3.01 2.35
CA ALA A 204 -32.81 2.37 1.04
C ALA A 204 -32.59 0.86 1.14
N MET A 205 -31.60 0.43 1.91
CA MET A 205 -31.28 -0.99 2.10
C MET A 205 -32.27 -1.74 3.02
N THR A 206 -32.74 -1.11 4.12
CA THR A 206 -33.52 -1.80 5.16
C THR A 206 -35.03 -1.66 5.02
N SER A 207 -35.49 -0.58 4.42
CA SER A 207 -36.92 -0.21 4.31
C SER A 207 -37.38 -0.01 2.87
N LEU A 208 -36.45 -0.01 1.90
CA LEU A 208 -36.72 0.34 0.51
C LEU A 208 -37.34 1.75 0.37
N ASP A 209 -37.02 2.64 1.32
CA ASP A 209 -37.53 4.00 1.39
C ASP A 209 -36.66 4.92 0.55
N ALA A 210 -36.84 4.84 -0.76
CA ALA A 210 -36.16 5.68 -1.75
C ALA A 210 -36.91 5.62 -3.09
N PRO A 211 -36.64 6.55 -4.04
CA PRO A 211 -37.18 6.50 -5.39
C PRO A 211 -36.94 5.14 -6.06
N LYS A 212 -37.94 4.68 -6.80
CA LYS A 212 -37.88 3.36 -7.48
C LYS A 212 -37.38 3.48 -8.92
N PHE A 213 -36.61 2.49 -9.36
CA PHE A 213 -36.24 2.30 -10.76
C PHE A 213 -36.56 0.89 -11.26
N ASP A 214 -36.79 0.77 -12.57
CA ASP A 214 -36.96 -0.52 -13.28
C ASP A 214 -35.63 -0.97 -13.90
N ASP A 215 -34.88 -0.02 -14.45
CA ASP A 215 -33.63 -0.21 -15.21
C ASP A 215 -32.57 0.73 -14.61
N ALA A 216 -31.50 0.14 -14.11
CA ALA A 216 -30.42 0.88 -13.42
C ALA A 216 -29.62 1.73 -14.41
N ALA A 217 -29.31 1.24 -15.61
CA ALA A 217 -28.57 1.98 -16.61
C ALA A 217 -29.37 3.18 -17.14
N ALA A 218 -30.67 3.01 -17.38
CA ALA A 218 -31.55 4.10 -17.78
C ALA A 218 -31.71 5.16 -16.66
N MET A 219 -31.75 4.73 -15.40
CA MET A 219 -31.80 5.64 -14.25
C MET A 219 -30.50 6.47 -14.18
N MET A 220 -29.33 5.87 -14.39
CA MET A 220 -28.04 6.56 -14.45
C MET A 220 -28.00 7.60 -15.57
N GLU A 221 -28.45 7.23 -16.77
CA GLU A 221 -28.51 8.14 -17.93
C GLU A 221 -29.41 9.35 -17.66
N LYS A 222 -30.56 9.13 -17.04
CA LYS A 222 -31.45 10.21 -16.61
C LYS A 222 -30.76 11.12 -15.58
N SER A 223 -30.07 10.55 -14.60
CA SER A 223 -29.32 11.32 -13.60
C SER A 223 -28.32 12.27 -14.24
N TYR A 224 -27.57 11.77 -15.25
CA TYR A 224 -26.60 12.60 -15.98
C TYR A 224 -27.29 13.72 -16.79
N ALA A 225 -28.43 13.40 -17.43
CA ALA A 225 -29.21 14.42 -18.13
C ALA A 225 -29.74 15.52 -17.20
N ASP A 226 -30.03 15.17 -15.95
CA ASP A 226 -30.43 16.11 -14.89
C ASP A 226 -29.22 16.83 -14.24
N GLY A 227 -27.99 16.60 -14.72
CA GLY A 227 -26.75 17.22 -14.24
C GLY A 227 -26.19 16.62 -12.94
N VAL A 228 -26.69 15.45 -12.52
CA VAL A 228 -26.20 14.73 -11.33
C VAL A 228 -25.25 13.63 -11.75
N THR A 229 -23.98 13.71 -11.31
CA THR A 229 -22.93 12.76 -11.61
C THR A 229 -22.89 11.62 -10.57
N ASP A 230 -22.08 10.60 -10.84
CA ASP A 230 -21.97 9.36 -10.07
C ASP A 230 -21.89 9.58 -8.56
N GLU A 231 -20.98 10.45 -8.11
CA GLU A 231 -20.73 10.70 -6.68
C GLU A 231 -21.99 11.16 -5.92
N PHE A 232 -22.90 11.88 -6.59
CA PHE A 232 -24.03 12.58 -5.95
C PHE A 232 -25.40 11.97 -6.23
N ILE A 233 -25.45 10.78 -6.86
CA ILE A 233 -26.72 10.09 -7.09
C ILE A 233 -27.41 9.82 -5.76
N VAL A 234 -28.62 10.34 -5.62
CA VAL A 234 -29.47 10.11 -4.45
C VAL A 234 -29.83 8.61 -4.41
N PRO A 235 -29.82 7.96 -3.22
CA PRO A 235 -30.20 6.55 -3.13
C PRO A 235 -31.51 6.24 -3.84
N CYS A 236 -31.46 5.25 -4.73
CA CYS A 236 -32.58 4.72 -5.50
C CYS A 236 -32.67 3.20 -5.31
N VAL A 237 -33.87 2.64 -5.37
CA VAL A 237 -34.14 1.23 -5.10
C VAL A 237 -34.78 0.57 -6.33
N SER A 238 -34.29 -0.59 -6.71
CA SER A 238 -34.92 -1.43 -7.74
C SER A 238 -36.33 -1.88 -7.31
N LYS A 239 -37.26 -1.97 -8.25
CA LYS A 239 -38.59 -2.55 -7.98
C LYS A 239 -38.54 -4.01 -7.55
N ASP A 240 -37.50 -4.74 -7.98
CA ASP A 240 -37.26 -6.15 -7.66
C ASP A 240 -36.41 -6.38 -6.41
N ALA A 241 -36.08 -5.30 -5.68
CA ALA A 241 -35.28 -5.39 -4.45
C ALA A 241 -36.08 -5.98 -3.29
N GLU A 242 -35.41 -6.78 -2.47
CA GLU A 242 -35.87 -7.10 -1.12
C GLU A 242 -35.06 -6.31 -0.08
N PRO A 243 -35.71 -5.86 1.02
CA PRO A 243 -34.97 -5.19 2.09
C PRO A 243 -34.10 -6.18 2.86
N VAL A 244 -33.04 -5.69 3.47
CA VAL A 244 -32.23 -6.44 4.43
C VAL A 244 -33.12 -6.84 5.62
N LYS A 245 -33.06 -8.12 6.02
CA LYS A 245 -33.88 -8.73 7.07
C LYS A 245 -33.01 -9.48 8.09
N ASP A 246 -33.62 -9.83 9.21
CA ASP A 246 -32.99 -10.71 10.21
C ASP A 246 -32.53 -12.02 9.58
N GLY A 247 -31.30 -12.42 9.88
CA GLY A 247 -30.68 -13.64 9.38
C GLY A 247 -30.02 -13.53 8.01
N ASP A 248 -30.15 -12.40 7.31
CA ASP A 248 -29.42 -12.15 6.06
C ASP A 248 -27.91 -12.00 6.32
N SER A 249 -27.10 -12.23 5.29
CA SER A 249 -25.69 -11.92 5.32
C SER A 249 -25.42 -10.67 4.49
N ILE A 250 -24.56 -9.79 5.00
CA ILE A 250 -24.04 -8.63 4.28
C ILE A 250 -22.52 -8.79 4.12
N VAL A 251 -22.00 -8.70 2.90
CA VAL A 251 -20.57 -8.54 2.64
C VAL A 251 -20.32 -7.14 2.10
N PHE A 252 -19.66 -6.32 2.89
CA PHE A 252 -19.23 -4.99 2.45
C PHE A 252 -17.84 -5.12 1.83
N PHE A 253 -17.76 -5.05 0.49
CA PHE A 253 -16.55 -5.46 -0.25
C PHE A 253 -15.50 -4.37 -0.44
N ASN A 254 -15.65 -3.19 0.16
CA ASN A 254 -14.58 -2.21 0.23
C ASN A 254 -13.43 -2.72 1.11
N PHE A 255 -12.19 -2.61 0.62
CA PHE A 255 -11.00 -2.99 1.38
C PHE A 255 -10.33 -1.81 2.09
N ARG A 256 -10.68 -0.56 1.77
CA ARG A 256 -10.19 0.63 2.48
C ARG A 256 -11.18 1.04 3.58
N PRO A 257 -10.70 1.15 4.85
CA PRO A 257 -11.56 1.28 6.02
C PRO A 257 -12.27 2.63 6.18
N ASP A 258 -11.60 3.73 5.84
CA ASP A 258 -11.94 5.09 6.29
C ASP A 258 -13.39 5.51 5.99
N ARG A 259 -13.94 5.06 4.86
CA ARG A 259 -15.30 5.38 4.40
C ARG A 259 -16.30 4.22 4.52
N ALA A 260 -15.88 3.09 5.07
CA ALA A 260 -16.76 1.94 5.31
C ALA A 260 -17.30 1.92 6.75
N ARG A 261 -16.66 2.64 7.69
CA ARG A 261 -16.95 2.58 9.12
C ARG A 261 -18.37 3.01 9.48
N GLU A 262 -18.82 4.16 8.97
CA GLU A 262 -20.09 4.76 9.41
C GLU A 262 -21.31 3.91 9.02
N ILE A 263 -21.38 3.45 7.75
CA ILE A 263 -22.46 2.58 7.31
C ILE A 263 -22.40 1.21 7.99
N THR A 264 -21.19 0.66 8.23
CA THR A 264 -21.04 -0.59 8.97
C THR A 264 -21.56 -0.45 10.39
N ARG A 265 -21.16 0.60 11.14
CA ARG A 265 -21.67 0.86 12.49
C ARG A 265 -23.19 1.00 12.52
N ALA A 266 -23.79 1.64 11.53
CA ALA A 266 -25.24 1.75 11.43
C ALA A 266 -25.96 0.39 11.37
N PHE A 267 -25.32 -0.67 10.82
CA PHE A 267 -25.87 -2.01 10.81
C PHE A 267 -25.56 -2.83 12.07
N VAL A 268 -24.35 -2.70 12.63
CA VAL A 268 -23.81 -3.67 13.58
C VAL A 268 -23.66 -3.16 15.00
N ASP A 269 -23.58 -1.85 15.20
CA ASP A 269 -23.33 -1.26 16.53
C ASP A 269 -24.65 -1.10 17.29
N PRO A 270 -24.83 -1.82 18.43
CA PRO A 270 -26.03 -1.66 19.24
C PRO A 270 -26.16 -0.26 19.85
N ASP A 271 -25.02 0.41 20.07
CA ASP A 271 -24.96 1.74 20.70
C ASP A 271 -24.89 2.87 19.64
N PHE A 272 -25.18 2.56 18.37
CA PHE A 272 -25.18 3.56 17.30
C PHE A 272 -26.20 4.67 17.53
N ASP A 273 -25.72 5.91 17.57
CA ASP A 273 -26.51 7.12 17.88
C ASP A 273 -26.58 8.15 16.71
N GLY A 274 -26.03 7.80 15.53
CA GLY A 274 -25.95 8.72 14.39
C GLY A 274 -27.31 9.16 13.82
N PHE A 275 -28.30 8.25 13.84
CA PHE A 275 -29.70 8.50 13.47
C PHE A 275 -30.61 7.45 14.10
N LYS A 276 -31.91 7.74 14.13
CA LYS A 276 -32.92 6.78 14.64
C LYS A 276 -33.18 5.69 13.59
N ARG A 277 -32.77 4.48 13.92
CA ARG A 277 -33.08 3.28 13.09
C ARG A 277 -34.53 2.84 13.33
N GLU A 278 -35.34 2.86 12.29
CA GLU A 278 -36.73 2.35 12.34
C GLU A 278 -36.76 0.84 12.25
N LYS A 279 -35.76 0.24 11.57
CA LYS A 279 -35.54 -1.20 11.47
C LYS A 279 -34.08 -1.48 11.81
N GLU A 280 -33.85 -2.49 12.59
CA GLU A 280 -32.51 -2.93 13.04
C GLU A 280 -32.33 -4.41 12.76
N PRO A 281 -32.15 -4.80 11.45
CA PRO A 281 -32.04 -6.19 11.09
C PRO A 281 -30.77 -6.80 11.70
N LYS A 282 -30.93 -7.97 12.34
CA LYS A 282 -29.83 -8.76 12.88
C LYS A 282 -29.19 -9.57 11.75
N VAL A 283 -28.11 -9.06 11.22
CA VAL A 283 -27.43 -9.63 10.05
C VAL A 283 -26.11 -10.30 10.44
N PHE A 284 -25.66 -11.22 9.60
CA PHE A 284 -24.29 -11.71 9.62
C PHE A 284 -23.44 -10.79 8.73
N TYR A 285 -22.63 -9.94 9.33
CA TYR A 285 -21.94 -8.86 8.63
C TYR A 285 -20.44 -9.16 8.43
N ILE A 286 -20.00 -9.11 7.18
CA ILE A 286 -18.60 -9.30 6.79
C ILE A 286 -18.00 -7.97 6.30
N CYS A 287 -16.93 -7.56 6.95
CA CYS A 287 -16.04 -6.53 6.45
C CYS A 287 -14.98 -7.19 5.57
N MET A 288 -14.72 -6.67 4.37
CA MET A 288 -13.66 -7.22 3.51
C MET A 288 -12.30 -7.15 4.20
N THR A 289 -12.01 -6.05 4.87
CA THR A 289 -10.82 -5.86 5.72
C THR A 289 -11.24 -5.38 7.11
N GLN A 290 -10.33 -5.27 8.05
CA GLN A 290 -10.62 -4.73 9.37
C GLN A 290 -10.84 -3.21 9.28
N TYR A 291 -12.10 -2.76 9.43
CA TYR A 291 -12.42 -1.34 9.39
C TYR A 291 -12.09 -0.63 10.69
N GLU A 292 -12.19 -1.33 11.80
CA GLU A 292 -11.87 -0.86 13.14
C GLU A 292 -11.62 -2.06 14.06
N ALA A 293 -10.64 -1.94 14.97
CA ALA A 293 -10.26 -3.06 15.84
C ALA A 293 -11.40 -3.52 16.76
N GLU A 294 -12.16 -2.56 17.29
CA GLU A 294 -13.25 -2.77 18.25
C GLU A 294 -14.65 -2.74 17.59
N MET A 295 -14.77 -2.97 16.28
CA MET A 295 -16.07 -3.00 15.62
C MET A 295 -16.88 -4.20 16.09
N PRO A 296 -18.07 -3.99 16.71
CA PRO A 296 -18.86 -5.10 17.22
C PRO A 296 -19.59 -5.85 16.10
N ASN A 297 -19.95 -7.12 16.35
CA ASN A 297 -20.85 -7.92 15.54
C ASN A 297 -20.45 -8.05 14.05
N VAL A 298 -19.15 -8.07 13.76
CA VAL A 298 -18.61 -8.29 12.42
C VAL A 298 -17.61 -9.44 12.39
N GLU A 299 -17.54 -10.08 11.22
CA GLU A 299 -16.42 -10.92 10.85
C GLU A 299 -15.57 -10.18 9.80
N VAL A 300 -14.26 -10.48 9.76
CA VAL A 300 -13.31 -9.85 8.85
C VAL A 300 -12.73 -10.91 7.92
N ALA A 301 -12.93 -10.71 6.60
CA ALA A 301 -12.44 -11.64 5.59
C ALA A 301 -10.90 -11.61 5.47
N PHE A 302 -10.33 -10.44 5.32
CA PHE A 302 -8.89 -10.24 5.23
C PHE A 302 -8.40 -9.45 6.44
N LYS A 303 -8.06 -10.17 7.52
CA LYS A 303 -7.50 -9.57 8.73
C LYS A 303 -6.14 -8.92 8.43
N PRO A 304 -5.75 -7.86 9.17
CA PRO A 304 -4.41 -7.30 9.06
C PRO A 304 -3.35 -8.39 9.25
N GLU A 305 -2.38 -8.43 8.37
CA GLU A 305 -1.25 -9.35 8.50
C GLU A 305 -0.16 -8.66 9.32
N ARG A 306 0.22 -9.30 10.41
CA ARG A 306 1.42 -8.92 11.13
C ARG A 306 2.64 -9.31 10.31
N ILE A 307 3.60 -8.42 10.22
CA ILE A 307 4.90 -8.72 9.61
C ILE A 307 5.80 -9.33 10.68
N ASP A 308 5.74 -10.65 10.81
CA ASP A 308 6.58 -11.40 11.73
C ASP A 308 8.02 -11.51 11.21
N MET A 309 8.98 -11.51 12.16
CA MET A 309 10.41 -11.67 11.89
C MET A 309 10.98 -10.64 10.88
N PRO A 310 10.64 -9.33 10.98
CA PRO A 310 11.35 -8.34 10.19
C PRO A 310 12.83 -8.35 10.54
N LEU A 311 13.67 -7.79 9.67
CA LEU A 311 15.13 -7.82 9.79
C LEU A 311 15.64 -7.35 11.17
N GLY A 312 14.99 -6.32 11.74
CA GLY A 312 15.32 -5.82 13.09
C GLY A 312 15.11 -6.83 14.20
N GLU A 313 14.03 -7.61 14.12
CA GLU A 313 13.75 -8.70 15.07
C GLU A 313 14.76 -9.85 14.92
N VAL A 314 15.15 -10.17 13.67
CA VAL A 314 16.18 -11.20 13.41
C VAL A 314 17.52 -10.80 14.04
N PHE A 315 17.96 -9.57 13.88
CA PHE A 315 19.18 -9.07 14.51
C PHE A 315 19.11 -9.12 16.03
N SER A 316 18.00 -8.71 16.61
CA SER A 316 17.78 -8.76 18.06
C SER A 316 17.86 -10.18 18.60
N LYS A 317 17.16 -11.14 17.97
CA LYS A 317 17.20 -12.56 18.34
C LYS A 317 18.59 -13.20 18.18
N ALA A 318 19.39 -12.67 17.26
CA ALA A 318 20.80 -13.07 17.09
C ALA A 318 21.75 -12.39 18.10
N GLY A 319 21.25 -11.53 18.99
CA GLY A 319 22.05 -10.80 19.98
C GLY A 319 22.94 -9.72 19.37
N LEU A 320 22.62 -9.23 18.18
CA LEU A 320 23.40 -8.22 17.47
C LEU A 320 22.96 -6.80 17.87
N ARG A 321 23.92 -5.88 17.81
CA ARG A 321 23.63 -4.45 17.96
C ARG A 321 23.40 -3.82 16.60
N GLN A 322 22.29 -3.08 16.49
CA GLN A 322 21.87 -2.41 15.27
C GLN A 322 21.60 -0.94 15.49
N LEU A 323 21.85 -0.13 14.46
CA LEU A 323 21.58 1.31 14.45
C LEU A 323 20.63 1.66 13.32
N ARG A 324 19.62 2.49 13.61
CA ARG A 324 18.73 3.13 12.65
C ARG A 324 19.03 4.62 12.65
N ILE A 325 19.28 5.20 11.49
CA ILE A 325 19.58 6.63 11.39
C ILE A 325 19.00 7.23 10.11
N ALA A 326 18.29 8.33 10.26
CA ALA A 326 17.79 9.16 9.17
C ALA A 326 17.48 10.56 9.69
N GLU A 327 17.28 11.49 8.76
CA GLU A 327 16.67 12.76 9.11
C GLU A 327 15.15 12.64 9.31
N PHE A 328 14.54 13.65 9.95
CA PHE A 328 13.15 13.64 10.45
C PHE A 328 12.13 13.12 9.40
N THR A 329 12.20 13.60 8.16
CA THR A 329 11.28 13.23 7.08
C THR A 329 11.29 11.74 6.76
N LYS A 330 12.38 11.04 7.03
CA LYS A 330 12.58 9.61 6.72
C LYS A 330 12.86 8.74 7.95
N TYR A 331 12.76 9.30 9.15
CA TYR A 331 12.99 8.53 10.38
C TYR A 331 11.98 7.41 10.59
N ALA A 332 10.69 7.67 10.35
CA ALA A 332 9.66 6.63 10.43
C ALA A 332 9.89 5.49 9.43
N HIS A 333 10.51 5.78 8.27
CA HIS A 333 10.77 4.78 7.24
C HIS A 333 11.82 3.77 7.68
N VAL A 334 12.90 4.20 8.32
CA VAL A 334 13.94 3.29 8.84
C VAL A 334 13.59 2.67 10.20
N THR A 335 12.49 3.06 10.83
CA THR A 335 12.03 2.55 12.13
C THR A 335 10.69 1.83 12.00
N PHE A 336 9.57 2.55 12.06
CA PHE A 336 8.21 2.02 12.04
C PHE A 336 7.94 1.14 10.80
N PHE A 337 8.09 1.68 9.60
CA PHE A 337 7.81 0.94 8.35
C PHE A 337 8.81 -0.21 8.14
N PHE A 338 10.07 0.00 8.44
CA PHE A 338 11.09 -1.06 8.35
C PHE A 338 10.83 -2.21 9.34
N ASN A 339 10.19 -1.93 10.47
CA ASN A 339 9.78 -2.92 11.46
C ASN A 339 8.36 -3.47 11.19
N GLY A 340 7.83 -3.27 9.97
CA GLY A 340 6.55 -3.85 9.56
C GLY A 340 5.31 -3.15 10.12
N GLY A 341 5.40 -1.86 10.45
CA GLY A 341 4.30 -1.08 11.03
C GLY A 341 4.21 -1.18 12.55
N GLU A 342 5.30 -1.59 13.20
CA GLU A 342 5.39 -1.71 14.66
C GLU A 342 6.33 -0.65 15.25
N GLU A 343 5.90 0.03 16.31
CA GLU A 343 6.72 1.01 17.03
C GLU A 343 7.78 0.37 17.95
N THR A 344 7.77 -0.93 18.06
CA THR A 344 8.67 -1.69 18.94
C THR A 344 10.12 -1.37 18.64
N VAL A 345 10.88 -1.00 19.68
CA VAL A 345 12.33 -0.93 19.67
C VAL A 345 12.85 -2.29 20.11
N TYR A 346 13.56 -2.97 19.23
CA TYR A 346 14.09 -4.31 19.54
C TYR A 346 15.30 -4.23 20.47
N GLU A 347 15.54 -5.28 21.25
CA GLU A 347 16.74 -5.36 22.06
C GLU A 347 17.99 -5.26 21.20
N GLY A 348 18.93 -4.36 21.58
CA GLY A 348 20.14 -4.07 20.79
C GLY A 348 19.93 -3.05 19.65
N GLU A 349 18.72 -2.48 19.49
CA GLU A 349 18.42 -1.44 18.51
C GLU A 349 18.57 -0.05 19.10
N ASP A 350 19.48 0.75 18.54
CA ASP A 350 19.60 2.18 18.78
C ASP A 350 19.00 2.96 17.62
N ARG A 351 18.34 4.09 17.90
CA ARG A 351 17.70 4.97 16.92
C ARG A 351 18.25 6.39 17.05
N ILE A 352 18.67 6.98 15.93
CA ILE A 352 19.12 8.35 15.86
C ILE A 352 18.28 9.12 14.85
N LEU A 353 17.62 10.14 15.32
CA LEU A 353 16.90 11.11 14.52
C LEU A 353 17.74 12.38 14.40
N ILE A 354 17.94 12.85 13.17
CA ILE A 354 18.54 14.14 12.85
C ILE A 354 17.42 15.06 12.35
N ASP A 355 17.36 16.27 12.86
CA ASP A 355 16.35 17.23 12.43
C ASP A 355 16.54 17.57 10.95
N SER A 356 15.44 17.62 10.19
CA SER A 356 15.47 18.18 8.83
C SER A 356 15.59 19.70 8.88
N PRO A 357 16.16 20.34 7.84
CA PRO A 357 16.34 21.78 7.85
C PRO A 357 15.00 22.51 7.89
N ASP A 358 14.94 23.59 8.69
CA ASP A 358 13.77 24.47 8.79
C ASP A 358 13.74 25.43 7.59
N VAL A 359 13.23 24.94 6.46
CA VAL A 359 13.05 25.69 5.21
C VAL A 359 11.65 25.45 4.66
N ALA A 360 11.12 26.41 3.91
CA ALA A 360 9.76 26.30 3.34
C ALA A 360 9.65 25.14 2.35
N THR A 361 10.67 24.93 1.52
CA THR A 361 10.79 23.82 0.56
C THR A 361 12.25 23.40 0.47
N TYR A 362 12.52 22.11 0.22
CA TYR A 362 13.87 21.56 0.29
C TYR A 362 14.78 21.91 -0.89
N ASP A 363 14.26 22.49 -1.96
CA ASP A 363 15.08 23.10 -3.04
C ASP A 363 15.92 24.30 -2.56
N LEU A 364 15.49 24.95 -1.46
CA LEU A 364 16.25 26.04 -0.83
C LEU A 364 17.50 25.55 -0.08
N LYS A 365 17.52 24.25 0.30
CA LYS A 365 18.66 23.61 0.96
C LYS A 365 18.76 22.14 0.49
N PRO A 366 19.25 21.91 -0.75
CA PRO A 366 19.23 20.57 -1.38
C PRO A 366 20.07 19.51 -0.65
N GLU A 367 21.13 19.90 0.05
CA GLU A 367 21.91 19.00 0.89
C GLU A 367 21.13 18.50 2.12
N MET A 368 20.02 19.17 2.45
CA MET A 368 19.18 18.87 3.61
C MET A 368 20.05 18.67 4.86
N SER A 369 19.92 17.54 5.56
CA SER A 369 20.78 17.20 6.71
C SER A 369 21.73 16.02 6.40
N ALA A 370 22.01 15.73 5.12
CA ALA A 370 22.83 14.58 4.75
C ALA A 370 24.23 14.60 5.34
N TYR A 371 24.88 15.77 5.41
CA TYR A 371 26.21 15.90 6.00
C TYR A 371 26.19 15.67 7.51
N GLU A 372 25.19 16.18 8.24
CA GLU A 372 25.03 15.98 9.67
C GLU A 372 24.72 14.51 10.02
N VAL A 373 23.86 13.87 9.24
CA VAL A 373 23.59 12.42 9.31
C VAL A 373 24.91 11.65 9.12
N THR A 374 25.71 12.03 8.13
CA THR A 374 26.98 11.39 7.82
C THR A 374 27.99 11.57 8.93
N ASP A 375 28.17 12.80 9.44
CA ASP A 375 29.11 13.08 10.52
C ASP A 375 28.73 12.33 11.81
N THR A 376 27.45 12.29 12.13
CA THR A 376 26.94 11.51 13.25
C THR A 376 27.21 10.02 13.06
N LEU A 377 26.94 9.49 11.88
CA LEU A 377 27.15 8.07 11.59
C LEU A 377 28.65 7.70 11.58
N VAL A 378 29.53 8.55 11.07
CA VAL A 378 31.00 8.38 11.15
C VAL A 378 31.44 8.20 12.61
N ASN A 379 30.93 9.03 13.51
CA ASN A 379 31.23 8.93 14.94
C ASN A 379 30.74 7.60 15.52
N LYS A 380 29.51 7.19 15.16
CA LYS A 380 28.90 5.94 15.62
C LYS A 380 29.61 4.69 15.09
N ILE A 381 30.06 4.67 13.85
CA ILE A 381 30.86 3.57 13.30
C ILE A 381 32.20 3.46 14.05
N ASN A 382 32.79 4.57 14.44
CA ASN A 382 34.07 4.60 15.18
C ASN A 382 33.94 4.12 16.65
N GLU A 383 32.73 4.05 17.21
CA GLU A 383 32.48 3.43 18.53
C GLU A 383 32.71 1.90 18.51
N ASP A 384 32.77 1.27 17.33
CA ASP A 384 32.99 -0.18 17.12
C ASP A 384 32.00 -1.07 17.87
N ILE A 385 30.73 -0.66 18.00
CA ILE A 385 29.69 -1.41 18.75
C ILE A 385 28.61 -2.02 17.88
N TYR A 386 28.36 -1.49 16.68
CA TYR A 386 27.27 -1.95 15.82
C TYR A 386 27.69 -3.05 14.86
N ASP A 387 26.82 -4.05 14.71
CA ASP A 387 26.95 -5.14 13.75
C ASP A 387 26.21 -4.82 12.44
N ALA A 388 25.06 -4.11 12.55
CA ALA A 388 24.21 -3.72 11.42
C ALA A 388 23.80 -2.26 11.54
N ILE A 389 23.74 -1.56 10.41
CA ILE A 389 23.35 -0.16 10.36
C ILE A 389 22.38 0.02 9.20
N ILE A 390 21.24 0.68 9.44
CA ILE A 390 20.25 1.04 8.42
C ILE A 390 20.20 2.56 8.35
N LEU A 391 20.56 3.10 7.19
CA LEU A 391 20.64 4.52 6.89
C LEU A 391 19.74 4.88 5.73
N ASN A 392 19.03 6.00 5.83
CA ASN A 392 18.33 6.63 4.72
C ASN A 392 18.85 8.04 4.50
N PHE A 393 19.12 8.38 3.23
CA PHE A 393 19.34 9.73 2.75
C PHE A 393 18.09 10.21 2.00
N ALA A 394 17.40 11.22 2.53
CA ALA A 394 16.10 11.70 2.04
C ALA A 394 16.19 12.53 0.74
N ASN A 395 17.38 12.99 0.37
CA ASN A 395 17.60 14.11 -0.53
C ASN A 395 16.99 13.97 -1.92
N CYS A 396 17.21 12.83 -2.61
CA CYS A 396 16.79 12.68 -3.99
C CYS A 396 15.25 12.63 -4.11
N ASP A 397 14.56 12.12 -3.09
CA ASP A 397 13.12 12.11 -3.02
C ASP A 397 12.54 13.47 -2.62
N MET A 398 12.93 13.97 -1.46
CA MET A 398 12.34 15.20 -0.89
C MET A 398 12.59 16.44 -1.75
N VAL A 399 13.79 16.56 -2.32
CA VAL A 399 14.12 17.65 -3.25
C VAL A 399 13.49 17.39 -4.62
N GLY A 400 13.41 16.12 -5.05
CA GLY A 400 12.74 15.71 -6.27
C GLY A 400 11.26 16.15 -6.32
N HIS A 401 10.57 16.02 -5.21
CA HIS A 401 9.16 16.46 -5.08
C HIS A 401 8.95 17.97 -5.28
N THR A 402 10.00 18.78 -5.17
CA THR A 402 9.88 20.23 -5.42
C THR A 402 9.77 20.56 -6.92
N GLY A 403 10.17 19.65 -7.80
CA GLY A 403 10.20 19.87 -9.24
C GLY A 403 11.33 20.79 -9.71
N VAL A 404 12.25 21.21 -8.82
CA VAL A 404 13.36 22.11 -9.15
C VAL A 404 14.58 21.31 -9.56
N PHE A 405 14.82 21.18 -10.87
CA PHE A 405 15.83 20.32 -11.46
C PHE A 405 17.26 20.58 -10.91
N ASP A 406 17.70 21.82 -10.89
CA ASP A 406 19.06 22.18 -10.44
C ASP A 406 19.27 21.90 -8.95
N ALA A 407 18.20 21.98 -8.16
CA ALA A 407 18.25 21.60 -6.75
C ALA A 407 18.37 20.08 -6.57
N ALA A 408 17.61 19.31 -7.36
CA ALA A 408 17.72 17.85 -7.33
C ALA A 408 19.12 17.36 -7.77
N VAL A 409 19.76 18.02 -8.75
CA VAL A 409 21.16 17.75 -9.12
C VAL A 409 22.08 17.94 -7.91
N LYS A 410 21.96 19.05 -7.18
CA LYS A 410 22.77 19.31 -5.97
C LYS A 410 22.48 18.32 -4.84
N ALA A 411 21.23 17.89 -4.71
CA ALA A 411 20.83 16.85 -3.77
C ALA A 411 21.56 15.53 -4.03
N VAL A 412 21.62 15.10 -5.29
CA VAL A 412 22.39 13.91 -5.71
C VAL A 412 23.89 14.07 -5.43
N GLU A 413 24.47 15.25 -5.71
CA GLU A 413 25.89 15.54 -5.46
C GLU A 413 26.23 15.49 -3.96
N ALA A 414 25.32 15.95 -3.09
CA ALA A 414 25.48 15.86 -1.64
C ALA A 414 25.44 14.40 -1.16
N VAL A 415 24.51 13.59 -1.67
CA VAL A 415 24.43 12.16 -1.38
C VAL A 415 25.68 11.42 -1.85
N ASP A 416 26.19 11.73 -3.06
CA ASP A 416 27.45 11.17 -3.57
C ASP A 416 28.62 11.37 -2.61
N ALA A 417 28.82 12.59 -2.13
CA ALA A 417 29.89 12.92 -1.19
C ALA A 417 29.74 12.16 0.14
N CYS A 418 28.52 12.06 0.66
CA CYS A 418 28.22 11.37 1.90
C CYS A 418 28.41 9.86 1.79
N VAL A 419 27.89 9.25 0.73
CA VAL A 419 28.02 7.79 0.47
C VAL A 419 29.50 7.41 0.31
N GLY A 420 30.27 8.21 -0.45
CA GLY A 420 31.72 7.97 -0.62
C GLY A 420 32.45 7.90 0.71
N ARG A 421 32.22 8.86 1.60
CA ARG A 421 32.84 8.90 2.95
C ARG A 421 32.48 7.67 3.79
N LEU A 422 31.22 7.26 3.78
CA LEU A 422 30.75 6.11 4.56
C LEU A 422 31.28 4.78 4.03
N VAL A 423 31.27 4.61 2.71
CA VAL A 423 31.81 3.41 2.05
C VAL A 423 33.29 3.22 2.39
N ASP A 424 34.09 4.28 2.25
CA ASP A 424 35.52 4.22 2.53
C ASP A 424 35.80 3.92 4.03
N LEU A 425 35.00 4.49 4.95
CA LEU A 425 35.10 4.23 6.38
C LEU A 425 34.73 2.77 6.70
N VAL A 426 33.59 2.29 6.23
CA VAL A 426 33.14 0.90 6.47
C VAL A 426 34.15 -0.10 5.92
N ALA A 427 34.66 0.15 4.71
CA ALA A 427 35.71 -0.68 4.10
C ALA A 427 37.00 -0.69 4.93
N SER A 428 37.42 0.45 5.51
CA SER A 428 38.59 0.54 6.39
C SER A 428 38.46 -0.31 7.67
N LYS A 429 37.23 -0.57 8.11
CA LYS A 429 36.90 -1.45 9.24
C LYS A 429 36.77 -2.94 8.82
N GLY A 430 36.91 -3.24 7.52
CA GLY A 430 36.65 -4.58 6.95
C GLY A 430 35.18 -4.95 6.97
N GLY A 431 34.29 -3.96 7.02
CA GLY A 431 32.83 -4.10 6.93
C GLY A 431 32.34 -4.19 5.49
N VAL A 432 31.03 -4.29 5.33
CA VAL A 432 30.34 -4.40 4.02
C VAL A 432 29.30 -3.27 3.92
N THR A 433 29.21 -2.65 2.74
CA THR A 433 28.14 -1.68 2.45
C THR A 433 27.24 -2.20 1.35
N LEU A 434 25.94 -2.22 1.63
CA LEU A 434 24.87 -2.42 0.65
C LEU A 434 24.28 -1.06 0.31
N ILE A 435 24.27 -0.68 -0.97
CA ILE A 435 23.71 0.60 -1.44
C ILE A 435 22.51 0.29 -2.31
N THR A 436 21.40 0.95 -2.02
CA THR A 436 20.15 0.81 -2.78
C THR A 436 19.32 2.10 -2.75
N ALA A 437 18.14 2.05 -3.33
CA ALA A 437 17.05 3.00 -3.12
C ALA A 437 15.76 2.22 -2.88
N ASP A 438 14.71 2.90 -2.46
CA ASP A 438 13.40 2.32 -2.17
C ASP A 438 12.37 2.55 -3.29
N HIS A 439 12.58 3.58 -4.10
CA HIS A 439 11.86 3.91 -5.35
C HIS A 439 12.64 4.93 -6.16
N GLY A 440 12.14 5.31 -7.34
CA GLY A 440 12.69 6.40 -8.15
C GLY A 440 11.87 7.69 -7.97
N ASN A 441 12.55 8.83 -8.12
CA ASN A 441 11.99 10.19 -8.16
C ASN A 441 12.92 11.12 -8.97
N ALA A 442 14.15 11.40 -8.50
CA ALA A 442 15.10 12.32 -9.12
C ALA A 442 15.63 11.85 -10.49
N ASP A 443 15.35 10.62 -10.88
CA ASP A 443 15.65 10.06 -12.20
C ASP A 443 14.72 10.59 -13.30
N ARG A 444 13.62 11.29 -12.96
CA ARG A 444 12.72 11.96 -13.89
C ARG A 444 12.11 13.20 -13.27
N MET A 445 12.68 14.36 -13.56
CA MET A 445 12.25 15.67 -13.03
C MET A 445 11.46 16.50 -14.05
N ILE A 446 11.39 16.07 -15.31
CA ILE A 446 10.67 16.75 -16.38
C ILE A 446 9.72 15.74 -17.04
N GLY A 447 8.44 16.12 -17.16
CA GLY A 447 7.42 15.33 -17.82
C GLY A 447 7.50 15.42 -19.36
N ASP A 448 6.71 14.58 -20.03
CA ASP A 448 6.64 14.56 -21.50
C ASP A 448 6.06 15.86 -22.09
N ASP A 449 5.35 16.64 -21.27
CA ASP A 449 4.84 17.97 -21.60
C ASP A 449 5.87 19.11 -21.37
N GLY A 450 7.09 18.77 -20.98
CA GLY A 450 8.17 19.70 -20.68
C GLY A 450 8.03 20.46 -19.36
N LYS A 451 7.06 20.10 -18.52
CA LYS A 451 6.85 20.72 -17.21
C LYS A 451 7.55 19.92 -16.10
N PRO A 452 7.74 20.53 -14.91
CA PRO A 452 8.23 19.80 -13.75
C PRO A 452 7.40 18.55 -13.49
N PHE A 453 8.10 17.41 -13.29
CA PHE A 453 7.51 16.14 -12.89
C PHE A 453 7.91 15.85 -11.46
N THR A 454 6.95 15.82 -10.55
CA THR A 454 7.17 15.69 -9.10
C THR A 454 6.79 14.32 -8.52
N PRO A 455 6.00 13.45 -9.19
CA PRO A 455 5.68 12.13 -8.68
C PRO A 455 6.89 11.18 -8.70
N HIS A 456 6.76 10.06 -7.99
CA HIS A 456 7.71 8.96 -8.10
C HIS A 456 7.70 8.34 -9.50
N THR A 457 8.70 7.50 -9.80
CA THR A 457 8.78 6.73 -11.04
C THR A 457 8.56 5.25 -10.81
N THR A 458 8.26 4.51 -11.86
CA THR A 458 8.19 3.05 -11.85
C THR A 458 9.53 2.39 -12.17
N ASN A 459 10.59 3.19 -12.31
CA ASN A 459 11.90 2.70 -12.69
C ASN A 459 12.53 1.83 -11.59
N PRO A 460 13.34 0.84 -11.96
CA PRO A 460 14.08 0.03 -10.99
C PRO A 460 15.12 0.86 -10.25
N VAL A 461 15.61 0.31 -9.14
CA VAL A 461 16.61 0.97 -8.30
C VAL A 461 17.93 0.18 -8.31
N PRO A 462 19.08 0.84 -8.06
CA PRO A 462 20.36 0.14 -7.97
C PRO A 462 20.44 -0.72 -6.70
N PHE A 463 21.17 -1.84 -6.78
CA PHE A 463 21.64 -2.60 -5.64
C PHE A 463 23.12 -2.97 -5.83
N VAL A 464 23.95 -2.49 -4.91
CA VAL A 464 25.41 -2.62 -4.98
C VAL A 464 25.94 -3.22 -3.69
N VAL A 465 26.92 -4.12 -3.79
CA VAL A 465 27.60 -4.75 -2.65
C VAL A 465 29.06 -4.36 -2.64
N VAL A 466 29.50 -3.60 -1.64
CA VAL A 466 30.90 -3.16 -1.47
C VAL A 466 31.54 -3.90 -0.31
N GLY A 467 32.74 -4.44 -0.53
CA GLY A 467 33.52 -5.11 0.52
C GLY A 467 33.19 -6.60 0.71
N TYR A 468 32.32 -7.19 -0.14
CA TYR A 468 32.03 -8.62 -0.15
C TYR A 468 32.10 -9.17 -1.57
N PRO A 469 33.06 -10.06 -1.88
CA PRO A 469 33.19 -10.63 -3.22
C PRO A 469 32.01 -11.56 -3.55
N CYS A 470 31.20 -11.17 -4.52
CA CYS A 470 30.04 -11.95 -4.96
C CYS A 470 29.69 -11.65 -6.43
N LYS A 471 28.75 -12.41 -6.96
CA LYS A 471 27.98 -12.07 -8.18
C LYS A 471 26.54 -11.86 -7.79
N LEU A 472 25.85 -10.93 -8.44
CA LEU A 472 24.44 -10.64 -8.20
C LEU A 472 23.59 -11.14 -9.36
N ARG A 473 22.42 -11.71 -9.03
CA ARG A 473 21.41 -12.08 -10.02
C ARG A 473 20.62 -10.86 -10.49
N GLU A 474 20.05 -10.94 -11.67
CA GLU A 474 19.06 -10.02 -12.19
C GLU A 474 17.64 -10.38 -11.71
N GLY A 475 16.67 -9.47 -11.95
CA GLY A 475 15.25 -9.70 -11.66
C GLY A 475 14.96 -9.78 -10.16
N GLY A 476 15.77 -9.14 -9.32
CA GLY A 476 15.51 -8.97 -7.90
C GLY A 476 14.49 -7.89 -7.60
N LYS A 477 14.10 -7.80 -6.32
CA LYS A 477 13.17 -6.80 -5.79
C LYS A 477 13.53 -6.39 -4.37
N LEU A 478 12.91 -5.34 -3.85
CA LEU A 478 13.24 -4.79 -2.53
C LEU A 478 13.19 -5.82 -1.40
N GLY A 479 12.23 -6.75 -1.44
CA GLY A 479 12.11 -7.84 -0.47
C GLY A 479 13.27 -8.86 -0.47
N ASP A 480 14.19 -8.77 -1.43
CA ASP A 480 15.36 -9.64 -1.52
C ASP A 480 16.58 -9.07 -0.77
N ILE A 481 16.52 -7.82 -0.34
CA ILE A 481 17.64 -7.11 0.34
C ILE A 481 17.92 -7.73 1.71
N ALA A 482 16.91 -7.92 2.56
CA ALA A 482 17.12 -8.51 3.88
C ALA A 482 17.69 -9.93 3.81
N PRO A 483 17.16 -10.87 2.99
CA PRO A 483 17.81 -12.16 2.76
C PRO A 483 19.28 -12.06 2.32
N THR A 484 19.61 -11.09 1.46
CA THR A 484 20.98 -10.84 1.00
C THR A 484 21.88 -10.36 2.16
N MET A 485 21.37 -9.44 2.97
CA MET A 485 22.10 -8.95 4.15
C MET A 485 22.34 -10.06 5.17
N LEU A 486 21.34 -10.91 5.42
CA LEU A 486 21.48 -12.07 6.31
C LEU A 486 22.52 -13.08 5.79
N GLU A 487 22.55 -13.34 4.48
CA GLU A 487 23.57 -14.23 3.89
C GLU A 487 24.99 -13.67 4.09
N ILE A 488 25.19 -12.36 3.85
CA ILE A 488 26.48 -11.68 4.08
C ILE A 488 26.90 -11.75 5.56
N MET A 489 25.93 -11.63 6.48
CA MET A 489 26.17 -11.70 7.92
C MET A 489 26.23 -13.13 8.46
N HIS A 490 26.09 -14.16 7.61
CA HIS A 490 26.04 -15.58 7.98
C HIS A 490 24.95 -15.90 9.01
N LEU A 491 23.80 -15.23 8.92
CA LEU A 491 22.63 -15.45 9.75
C LEU A 491 21.60 -16.31 9.02
N PRO A 492 20.84 -17.16 9.75
CA PRO A 492 19.76 -17.93 9.13
C PRO A 492 18.61 -17.01 8.69
N GLN A 493 18.11 -17.25 7.48
CA GLN A 493 16.90 -16.59 6.99
C GLN A 493 15.68 -17.25 7.63
N PRO A 494 14.78 -16.50 8.30
CA PRO A 494 13.54 -17.04 8.84
C PRO A 494 12.57 -17.47 7.74
N GLU A 495 11.70 -18.44 8.01
CA GLU A 495 10.70 -18.95 7.05
C GLU A 495 9.73 -17.87 6.58
N GLN A 496 9.44 -16.88 7.43
CA GLN A 496 8.58 -15.75 7.14
C GLN A 496 9.17 -14.83 6.05
N MET A 497 10.48 -14.78 5.88
CA MET A 497 11.12 -14.07 4.79
C MET A 497 11.11 -14.91 3.53
N THR A 498 10.21 -14.64 2.59
CA THR A 498 10.08 -15.37 1.32
C THR A 498 10.92 -14.79 0.19
N GLY A 499 11.59 -13.66 0.42
CA GLY A 499 12.58 -13.08 -0.48
C GLY A 499 13.76 -14.03 -0.68
N LYS A 500 14.52 -13.81 -1.73
CA LYS A 500 15.68 -14.66 -2.09
C LYS A 500 16.92 -13.80 -2.18
N SER A 501 18.00 -14.23 -1.56
CA SER A 501 19.28 -13.54 -1.69
C SER A 501 19.60 -13.20 -3.15
N LEU A 502 20.13 -12.02 -3.36
CA LEU A 502 20.60 -11.54 -4.67
C LEU A 502 21.96 -12.12 -5.04
N ILE A 503 22.67 -12.76 -4.09
CA ILE A 503 23.97 -13.38 -4.32
C ILE A 503 23.78 -14.68 -5.09
N VAL A 504 24.58 -14.84 -6.17
CA VAL A 504 24.67 -16.07 -6.96
C VAL A 504 25.84 -16.88 -6.43
N LYS A 505 25.58 -18.15 -6.13
CA LYS A 505 26.62 -19.12 -5.70
C LYS A 505 27.42 -19.66 -6.89
#